data_7a72524860cdd44fba18d1aeefe6de4c
#
_entry.id   7a72524860cdd44fba18d1aeefe6de4c
#
_cell.length_a   1.000
_cell.length_b   1.000
_cell.length_c   1.000
_cell.angle_alpha   90.00
_cell.angle_beta   90.00
_cell.angle_gamma   90.00
#
_symmetry.space_group_name_H-M   'P 1'
#
loop_
_entity.id
_entity.type
_entity.pdbx_description
1 polymer ?
#
loop_
_entity_poly.entity_id
_entity_poly.type
_entity_poly.pdbx_seq_one_letter_code
_entity_poly.pdbx_strand_id
1 'polypeptide(L)'
;MAKRMLLMLSVAAVVITGLGLVKFRQVKAGMAAQAAFQPPPEAVTTIVAPQEQWPAGLNAIGSVVAVRGVTVSADLPGIVEKINFESGASAKEGDVLVQLDTREERAQLAAAEAQRDLANANYDRMQKLVQAGVISRMDYDQNSANQRQAEAKVGEIRATIQRKTIRAPFSGVLGIRQVNLGQYLSGGSPIVALQALNPVYVNFSIPQQALAELRVGQSVRVTTSENGGNEFTGRVTAVDSVIDEATRNIQVQATLANPEHKLRPGMFVQTKLAVGGSASVIALPASAISYAPYGDSVFVVADLQSANGQAYRGVRQQFVRVGASRGDQVAVLSGVKPGDEVVTSGTFKLRNGSAVVANNRVQPSDSPTPRVEDR
;
A
#
# COMPACT_ATOMS: atom_id res chain seq x y z
N MET A 1 -60.48 -71.76 43.98
CA MET A 1 -59.23 -71.13 43.48
C MET A 1 -59.48 -69.73 42.98
N ALA A 2 -60.59 -69.39 42.25
CA ALA A 2 -60.87 -68.08 41.65
C ALA A 2 -60.90 -66.90 42.64
N LYS A 3 -61.45 -67.01 43.86
CA LYS A 3 -61.47 -65.95 44.85
C LYS A 3 -60.08 -65.51 45.37
N ARG A 4 -59.11 -66.49 45.50
CA ARG A 4 -57.74 -66.11 45.89
C ARG A 4 -56.95 -65.43 44.79
N MET A 5 -57.23 -65.78 43.51
CA MET A 5 -56.59 -65.15 42.34
C MET A 5 -57.09 -63.68 42.13
N LEU A 6 -58.40 -63.41 42.35
CA LEU A 6 -58.95 -62.09 42.33
C LEU A 6 -58.37 -61.18 43.40
N LEU A 7 -58.16 -61.71 44.63
CA LEU A 7 -57.57 -61.01 45.77
C LEU A 7 -56.10 -60.69 45.52
N MET A 8 -55.32 -61.61 44.90
CA MET A 8 -53.93 -61.29 44.47
C MET A 8 -53.85 -60.21 43.33
N LEU A 9 -54.75 -60.26 42.36
CA LEU A 9 -54.81 -59.27 41.30
C LEU A 9 -55.19 -57.90 41.86
N SER A 10 -56.15 -57.81 42.80
CA SER A 10 -56.51 -56.48 43.40
C SER A 10 -55.40 -55.94 44.26
N VAL A 11 -54.65 -56.76 45.01
CA VAL A 11 -53.47 -56.26 45.76
C VAL A 11 -52.36 -55.86 44.87
N ALA A 12 -52.07 -56.55 43.73
CA ALA A 12 -51.10 -56.20 42.78
C ALA A 12 -51.45 -54.85 42.03
N ALA A 13 -52.74 -54.68 41.73
CA ALA A 13 -53.22 -53.41 41.08
C ALA A 13 -53.05 -52.24 42.09
N VAL A 14 -53.39 -52.40 43.36
CA VAL A 14 -53.17 -51.34 44.37
C VAL A 14 -51.71 -51.00 44.55
N VAL A 15 -50.81 -52.01 44.56
CA VAL A 15 -49.35 -51.77 44.65
C VAL A 15 -48.83 -51.04 43.41
N ILE A 16 -49.25 -51.47 42.20
CA ILE A 16 -48.81 -50.83 40.97
C ILE A 16 -49.32 -49.39 40.89
N THR A 17 -50.56 -49.13 41.26
CA THR A 17 -51.13 -47.82 41.33
C THR A 17 -50.43 -46.94 42.38
N GLY A 18 -50.14 -47.47 43.53
CA GLY A 18 -49.38 -46.77 44.59
C GLY A 18 -47.97 -46.45 44.17
N LEU A 19 -47.24 -47.37 43.54
CA LEU A 19 -45.91 -47.15 43.01
C LEU A 19 -45.96 -46.11 41.83
N GLY A 20 -46.95 -46.20 40.98
CA GLY A 20 -47.18 -45.23 39.90
C GLY A 20 -47.40 -43.79 40.39
N LEU A 21 -48.23 -43.64 41.44
CA LEU A 21 -48.45 -42.36 42.11
C LEU A 21 -47.22 -41.77 42.77
N VAL A 22 -46.43 -42.62 43.46
CA VAL A 22 -45.17 -42.20 44.08
C VAL A 22 -44.16 -41.77 43.00
N LYS A 23 -44.02 -42.55 41.94
CA LYS A 23 -43.14 -42.20 40.80
C LYS A 23 -43.59 -40.94 40.10
N PHE A 24 -44.91 -40.76 39.89
CA PHE A 24 -45.42 -39.55 39.26
C PHE A 24 -45.15 -38.29 40.11
N ARG A 25 -45.34 -38.39 41.45
CA ARG A 25 -44.96 -37.33 42.38
C ARG A 25 -43.45 -37.04 42.41
N GLN A 26 -42.62 -38.06 42.38
CA GLN A 26 -41.17 -37.91 42.31
C GLN A 26 -40.71 -37.22 40.98
N VAL A 27 -41.26 -37.65 39.85
CA VAL A 27 -40.97 -37.05 38.56
C VAL A 27 -41.44 -35.57 38.52
N LYS A 28 -42.65 -35.32 39.03
CA LYS A 28 -43.18 -33.95 39.11
C LYS A 28 -42.37 -33.05 40.05
N ALA A 29 -41.94 -33.57 41.19
CA ALA A 29 -41.06 -32.88 42.12
C ALA A 29 -39.67 -32.65 41.57
N GLY A 30 -39.11 -33.64 40.82
CA GLY A 30 -37.86 -33.51 40.11
C GLY A 30 -37.89 -32.47 38.99
N MET A 31 -38.98 -32.46 38.22
CA MET A 31 -39.19 -31.42 37.19
C MET A 31 -39.33 -30.01 37.80
N ALA A 32 -40.03 -29.89 38.92
CA ALA A 32 -40.20 -28.63 39.65
C ALA A 32 -38.87 -28.14 40.26
N ALA A 33 -38.06 -29.06 40.81
CA ALA A 33 -36.72 -28.77 41.34
C ALA A 33 -35.74 -28.36 40.22
N GLN A 34 -35.83 -29.00 39.05
CA GLN A 34 -35.01 -28.68 37.89
C GLN A 34 -35.41 -27.35 37.25
N ALA A 35 -36.69 -27.03 37.26
CA ALA A 35 -37.21 -25.70 36.83
C ALA A 35 -36.84 -24.59 37.81
N ALA A 36 -36.63 -24.89 39.08
CA ALA A 36 -36.20 -23.95 40.12
C ALA A 36 -34.66 -23.78 40.20
N PHE A 37 -33.89 -24.65 39.55
CA PHE A 37 -32.43 -24.56 39.55
C PHE A 37 -32.01 -23.42 38.64
N GLN A 38 -31.72 -22.25 39.19
CA GLN A 38 -31.01 -21.18 38.54
C GLN A 38 -29.52 -21.40 38.74
N PRO A 39 -28.73 -21.63 37.68
CA PRO A 39 -27.27 -21.68 37.82
C PRO A 39 -26.79 -20.37 38.44
N PRO A 40 -25.75 -20.38 39.25
CA PRO A 40 -25.18 -19.17 39.82
C PRO A 40 -24.80 -18.21 38.70
N PRO A 41 -24.99 -16.89 38.88
CA PRO A 41 -24.67 -15.91 37.85
C PRO A 41 -23.17 -15.95 37.53
N GLU A 42 -22.83 -15.99 36.23
CA GLU A 42 -21.46 -15.99 35.75
C GLU A 42 -20.83 -14.61 35.90
N ALA A 43 -19.60 -14.56 36.44
CA ALA A 43 -18.85 -13.31 36.52
C ALA A 43 -18.27 -12.97 35.13
N VAL A 44 -18.58 -11.78 34.63
CA VAL A 44 -18.16 -11.28 33.33
C VAL A 44 -17.64 -9.84 33.43
N THR A 45 -16.78 -9.43 32.50
CA THR A 45 -16.46 -8.01 32.34
C THR A 45 -17.32 -7.43 31.23
N THR A 46 -17.70 -6.17 31.41
CA THR A 46 -18.59 -5.47 30.46
C THR A 46 -18.05 -4.12 30.08
N ILE A 47 -18.41 -3.64 28.89
CA ILE A 47 -18.15 -2.28 28.41
C ILE A 47 -19.48 -1.69 27.88
N VAL A 48 -19.66 -0.41 28.07
CA VAL A 48 -20.74 0.32 27.38
C VAL A 48 -20.25 0.62 25.97
N ALA A 49 -20.97 0.16 24.96
CA ALA A 49 -20.60 0.29 23.55
C ALA A 49 -20.39 1.75 23.13
N PRO A 50 -19.15 2.23 22.97
CA PRO A 50 -18.88 3.59 22.57
C PRO A 50 -19.11 3.77 21.07
N GLN A 51 -19.60 4.93 20.68
CA GLN A 51 -19.65 5.35 19.30
C GLN A 51 -18.41 6.17 18.98
N GLU A 52 -17.60 5.71 18.07
CA GLU A 52 -16.34 6.36 17.66
C GLU A 52 -16.37 6.73 16.19
N GLN A 53 -15.64 7.78 15.85
CA GLN A 53 -15.40 8.17 14.46
C GLN A 53 -14.09 7.51 13.99
N TRP A 54 -14.21 6.51 13.15
CA TRP A 54 -13.04 5.86 12.56
C TRP A 54 -12.78 6.43 11.17
N PRO A 55 -11.55 6.93 10.92
CA PRO A 55 -11.20 7.36 9.57
C PRO A 55 -11.29 6.15 8.64
N ALA A 56 -12.10 6.26 7.62
CA ALA A 56 -12.10 5.28 6.55
C ALA A 56 -10.74 5.37 5.85
N GLY A 57 -9.99 4.30 5.88
CA GLY A 57 -8.65 4.23 5.29
C GLY A 57 -8.50 2.98 4.44
N LEU A 58 -7.89 3.15 3.29
CA LEU A 58 -7.48 2.04 2.44
C LEU A 58 -6.01 1.76 2.65
N ASN A 59 -5.68 0.52 3.00
CA ASN A 59 -4.30 0.06 3.06
C ASN A 59 -3.96 -0.63 1.74
N ALA A 60 -2.82 -0.29 1.17
CA ALA A 60 -2.30 -0.95 -0.03
C ALA A 60 -0.78 -1.13 0.09
N ILE A 61 -0.24 -2.08 -0.66
CA ILE A 61 1.20 -2.25 -0.81
C ILE A 61 1.59 -1.53 -2.10
N GLY A 62 2.66 -0.75 -2.03
CA GLY A 62 3.20 -0.04 -3.16
C GLY A 62 4.69 -0.27 -3.34
N SER A 63 5.22 0.22 -4.45
CA SER A 63 6.64 0.25 -4.75
C SER A 63 7.12 1.67 -5.01
N VAL A 64 8.31 1.98 -4.51
CA VAL A 64 8.97 3.25 -4.76
C VAL A 64 9.57 3.26 -6.15
N VAL A 65 9.36 4.35 -6.89
CA VAL A 65 9.91 4.56 -8.24
C VAL A 65 10.53 5.96 -8.30
N ALA A 66 11.67 6.09 -8.99
CA ALA A 66 12.25 7.41 -9.23
C ALA A 66 11.35 8.23 -10.17
N VAL A 67 11.30 9.55 -9.97
CA VAL A 67 10.59 10.46 -10.90
C VAL A 67 11.23 10.43 -12.28
N ARG A 68 12.57 10.37 -12.33
CA ARG A 68 13.37 10.15 -13.53
C ARG A 68 14.42 9.11 -13.22
N GLY A 69 14.48 8.07 -14.03
CA GLY A 69 15.48 7.01 -13.91
C GLY A 69 15.90 6.56 -15.31
N VAL A 70 17.20 6.54 -15.56
CA VAL A 70 17.76 6.09 -16.83
C VAL A 70 19.08 5.38 -16.58
N THR A 71 19.39 4.41 -17.41
CA THR A 71 20.77 3.91 -17.53
C THR A 71 21.46 4.75 -18.63
N VAL A 72 22.40 5.61 -18.22
CA VAL A 72 23.23 6.36 -19.14
C VAL A 72 24.11 5.37 -19.90
N SER A 73 24.07 5.44 -21.23
CA SER A 73 24.77 4.52 -22.13
C SER A 73 25.62 5.31 -23.13
N ALA A 74 26.59 4.67 -23.74
CA ALA A 74 27.36 5.23 -24.83
C ALA A 74 26.47 5.37 -26.08
N ASP A 75 26.44 6.55 -26.69
CA ASP A 75 25.68 6.79 -27.93
C ASP A 75 26.47 6.31 -29.16
N LEU A 76 27.79 6.52 -29.17
CA LEU A 76 28.71 6.12 -30.22
C LEU A 76 29.78 5.16 -29.68
N PRO A 77 30.35 4.30 -30.56
CA PRO A 77 31.45 3.45 -30.15
C PRO A 77 32.74 4.27 -29.91
N GLY A 78 33.58 3.80 -29.00
CA GLY A 78 34.88 4.40 -28.72
C GLY A 78 35.55 3.84 -27.46
N ILE A 79 36.77 4.27 -27.20
CA ILE A 79 37.55 3.90 -26.03
C ILE A 79 37.30 4.95 -24.95
N VAL A 80 37.11 4.52 -23.69
CA VAL A 80 36.99 5.41 -22.56
C VAL A 80 38.31 6.11 -22.27
N GLU A 81 38.38 7.42 -22.51
CA GLU A 81 39.54 8.26 -22.25
C GLU A 81 39.57 8.80 -20.83
N LYS A 82 38.39 9.25 -20.33
CA LYS A 82 38.22 9.81 -18.98
C LYS A 82 36.89 9.42 -18.36
N ILE A 83 36.92 9.25 -17.04
CA ILE A 83 35.74 9.06 -16.20
C ILE A 83 35.76 10.16 -15.14
N ASN A 84 34.73 11.01 -15.08
CA ASN A 84 34.69 12.20 -14.26
C ASN A 84 33.71 12.09 -13.09
N PHE A 85 33.32 10.86 -12.71
CA PHE A 85 32.41 10.63 -11.60
C PHE A 85 32.85 9.44 -10.74
N GLU A 86 32.36 9.39 -9.53
CA GLU A 86 32.48 8.26 -8.63
C GLU A 86 31.12 7.57 -8.45
N SER A 87 31.14 6.26 -8.17
CA SER A 87 29.94 5.49 -7.87
C SER A 87 29.23 6.04 -6.63
N GLY A 88 27.93 6.27 -6.72
CA GLY A 88 27.12 6.85 -5.65
C GLY A 88 27.15 8.37 -5.53
N ALA A 89 27.95 9.07 -6.34
CA ALA A 89 28.02 10.53 -6.34
C ALA A 89 26.76 11.17 -6.92
N SER A 90 26.50 12.43 -6.55
CA SER A 90 25.46 13.23 -7.19
C SER A 90 26.01 13.93 -8.43
N ALA A 91 25.23 13.94 -9.49
CA ALA A 91 25.52 14.68 -10.73
C ALA A 91 24.44 15.69 -11.01
N LYS A 92 24.83 16.83 -11.59
CA LYS A 92 23.93 17.86 -12.10
C LYS A 92 23.68 17.61 -13.59
N GLU A 93 22.55 18.08 -14.09
CA GLU A 93 22.24 18.07 -15.52
C GLU A 93 23.37 18.75 -16.31
N GLY A 94 23.83 18.09 -17.38
CA GLY A 94 24.92 18.54 -18.23
C GLY A 94 26.34 18.16 -17.74
N ASP A 95 26.52 17.66 -16.52
CA ASP A 95 27.83 17.22 -16.03
C ASP A 95 28.41 16.14 -16.95
N VAL A 96 29.70 16.26 -17.29
CA VAL A 96 30.41 15.27 -18.11
C VAL A 96 30.71 14.03 -17.23
N LEU A 97 30.11 12.92 -17.58
CA LEU A 97 30.31 11.65 -16.88
C LEU A 97 31.49 10.86 -17.45
N VAL A 98 31.47 10.67 -18.76
CA VAL A 98 32.51 9.91 -19.47
C VAL A 98 32.87 10.64 -20.75
N GLN A 99 34.16 10.63 -21.06
CA GLN A 99 34.67 11.12 -22.34
C GLN A 99 35.31 9.95 -23.07
N LEU A 100 34.85 9.69 -24.27
CA LEU A 100 35.48 8.75 -25.19
C LEU A 100 36.64 9.44 -25.94
N ASP A 101 37.58 8.67 -26.40
CA ASP A 101 38.70 9.16 -27.23
C ASP A 101 38.16 9.83 -28.50
N THR A 102 38.57 11.08 -28.69
CA THR A 102 38.17 11.96 -29.79
C THR A 102 39.35 12.45 -30.64
N ARG A 103 40.51 11.86 -30.48
CA ARG A 103 41.74 12.31 -31.20
C ARG A 103 41.57 12.27 -32.70
N GLU A 104 40.95 11.23 -33.22
CA GLU A 104 40.69 11.08 -34.66
C GLU A 104 39.69 12.14 -35.13
N GLU A 105 38.57 12.32 -34.47
CA GLU A 105 37.55 13.30 -34.84
C GLU A 105 38.08 14.72 -34.72
N ARG A 106 38.96 15.02 -33.76
CA ARG A 106 39.59 16.34 -33.67
C ARG A 106 40.52 16.63 -34.82
N ALA A 107 41.29 15.62 -35.31
CA ALA A 107 42.12 15.74 -36.49
C ALA A 107 41.24 15.95 -37.74
N GLN A 108 40.16 15.20 -37.89
CA GLN A 108 39.19 15.36 -38.94
C GLN A 108 38.51 16.76 -38.89
N LEU A 109 38.21 17.26 -37.69
CA LEU A 109 37.65 18.61 -37.51
C LEU A 109 38.60 19.68 -38.01
N ALA A 110 39.88 19.60 -37.63
CA ALA A 110 40.87 20.56 -38.06
C ALA A 110 41.04 20.58 -39.61
N ALA A 111 41.01 19.43 -40.25
CA ALA A 111 41.03 19.34 -41.70
C ALA A 111 39.77 19.95 -42.37
N ALA A 112 38.57 19.66 -41.80
CA ALA A 112 37.33 20.17 -42.28
C ALA A 112 37.23 21.70 -42.08
N GLU A 113 37.76 22.23 -40.97
CA GLU A 113 37.80 23.67 -40.70
C GLU A 113 38.70 24.40 -41.70
N ALA A 114 39.90 23.82 -42.04
CA ALA A 114 40.75 24.39 -43.10
C ALA A 114 40.05 24.39 -44.49
N GLN A 115 39.29 23.35 -44.80
CA GLN A 115 38.52 23.27 -46.05
C GLN A 115 37.36 24.29 -46.07
N ARG A 116 36.66 24.50 -44.95
CA ARG A 116 35.64 25.54 -44.81
C ARG A 116 36.23 26.92 -45.00
N ASP A 117 37.38 27.19 -44.40
CA ASP A 117 38.05 28.51 -44.53
C ASP A 117 38.47 28.81 -45.96
N LEU A 118 38.95 27.80 -46.67
CA LEU A 118 39.22 27.93 -48.12
C LEU A 118 37.95 28.19 -48.93
N ALA A 119 36.88 27.45 -48.65
CA ALA A 119 35.57 27.62 -49.29
C ALA A 119 34.97 29.02 -49.02
N ASN A 120 35.08 29.50 -47.79
CA ASN A 120 34.66 30.86 -47.43
C ASN A 120 35.45 31.94 -48.19
N ALA A 121 36.79 31.83 -48.26
CA ALA A 121 37.63 32.78 -49.01
C ALA A 121 37.30 32.80 -50.52
N ASN A 122 37.00 31.62 -51.09
CA ASN A 122 36.56 31.53 -52.49
C ASN A 122 35.17 32.12 -52.67
N TYR A 123 34.22 31.85 -51.81
CA TYR A 123 32.87 32.40 -51.83
C TYR A 123 32.90 33.93 -51.74
N ASP A 124 33.67 34.54 -50.84
CA ASP A 124 33.83 35.99 -50.69
C ASP A 124 34.44 36.67 -51.97
N ARG A 125 35.40 35.94 -52.56
CA ARG A 125 35.98 36.37 -53.82
C ARG A 125 34.96 36.35 -54.96
N MET A 126 34.21 35.25 -55.10
CA MET A 126 33.18 35.13 -56.17
C MET A 126 32.02 36.07 -55.91
N GLN A 127 31.66 36.37 -54.71
CA GLN A 127 30.65 37.38 -54.38
C GLN A 127 31.04 38.80 -54.91
N LYS A 128 32.29 39.17 -54.71
CA LYS A 128 32.81 40.45 -55.26
C LYS A 128 32.85 40.47 -56.80
N LEU A 129 33.25 39.36 -57.44
CA LEU A 129 33.34 39.26 -58.89
C LEU A 129 31.97 39.22 -59.56
N VAL A 130 30.95 38.57 -58.97
CA VAL A 130 29.59 38.57 -59.53
C VAL A 130 28.96 39.99 -59.46
N GLN A 131 29.22 40.70 -58.35
CA GLN A 131 28.77 42.07 -58.15
C GLN A 131 29.40 43.02 -59.18
N ALA A 132 30.66 42.74 -59.58
CA ALA A 132 31.38 43.48 -60.63
C ALA A 132 31.02 43.01 -62.03
N GLY A 133 30.13 42.05 -62.23
CA GLY A 133 29.72 41.53 -63.52
C GLY A 133 30.77 40.67 -64.23
N VAL A 134 31.82 40.21 -63.53
CA VAL A 134 32.98 39.54 -64.14
C VAL A 134 32.74 38.02 -64.29
N ILE A 135 31.84 37.41 -63.48
CA ILE A 135 31.55 35.96 -63.49
C ILE A 135 30.06 35.70 -63.69
N SER A 136 29.74 34.47 -64.10
CA SER A 136 28.35 34.01 -64.22
C SER A 136 27.68 33.78 -62.86
N ARG A 137 26.36 33.88 -62.81
CA ARG A 137 25.56 33.49 -61.61
C ARG A 137 25.77 32.00 -61.27
N MET A 138 25.94 31.17 -62.29
CA MET A 138 26.16 29.72 -62.07
C MET A 138 27.46 29.48 -61.32
N ASP A 139 28.54 30.18 -61.61
CA ASP A 139 29.82 30.02 -60.86
C ASP A 139 29.71 30.49 -59.42
N TYR A 140 28.97 31.61 -59.21
CA TYR A 140 28.65 32.07 -57.87
C TYR A 140 27.82 31.06 -57.09
N ASP A 141 26.74 30.52 -57.68
CA ASP A 141 25.85 29.55 -57.04
C ASP A 141 26.62 28.24 -56.70
N GLN A 142 27.52 27.80 -57.58
CA GLN A 142 28.38 26.62 -57.30
C GLN A 142 29.30 26.86 -56.11
N ASN A 143 29.96 28.02 -56.01
CA ASN A 143 30.84 28.33 -54.87
C ASN A 143 30.04 28.53 -53.59
N SER A 144 28.84 29.07 -53.63
CA SER A 144 27.91 29.19 -52.53
C SER A 144 27.50 27.77 -52.01
N ALA A 145 27.24 26.85 -52.93
CA ALA A 145 26.92 25.47 -52.57
C ALA A 145 28.12 24.76 -51.89
N ASN A 146 29.33 24.95 -52.41
CA ASN A 146 30.57 24.38 -51.85
C ASN A 146 30.84 24.90 -50.43
N GLN A 147 30.64 26.22 -50.21
CA GLN A 147 30.78 26.85 -48.90
C GLN A 147 29.80 26.22 -47.89
N ARG A 148 28.51 26.12 -48.24
CA ARG A 148 27.52 25.48 -47.38
C ARG A 148 27.83 24.00 -47.06
N GLN A 149 28.34 23.27 -48.07
CA GLN A 149 28.77 21.87 -47.88
C GLN A 149 29.93 21.73 -46.88
N ALA A 150 30.96 22.62 -46.99
CA ALA A 150 32.08 22.63 -46.08
C ALA A 150 31.67 23.00 -44.65
N GLU A 151 30.78 23.97 -44.47
CA GLU A 151 30.20 24.35 -43.19
C GLU A 151 29.41 23.19 -42.54
N ALA A 152 28.57 22.50 -43.33
CA ALA A 152 27.82 21.35 -42.90
C ALA A 152 28.73 20.21 -42.42
N LYS A 153 29.87 19.98 -43.09
CA LYS A 153 30.86 18.96 -42.71
C LYS A 153 31.52 19.25 -41.36
N VAL A 154 31.86 20.51 -41.09
CA VAL A 154 32.36 20.96 -39.78
C VAL A 154 31.31 20.70 -38.71
N GLY A 155 30.01 21.01 -38.95
CA GLY A 155 28.91 20.75 -38.05
C GLY A 155 28.74 19.27 -37.73
N GLU A 156 28.81 18.38 -38.73
CA GLU A 156 28.72 16.95 -38.58
C GLU A 156 29.79 16.41 -37.62
N ILE A 157 31.07 16.80 -37.82
CA ILE A 157 32.18 16.30 -36.99
C ILE A 157 32.07 16.85 -35.58
N ARG A 158 31.69 18.11 -35.39
CA ARG A 158 31.45 18.69 -34.06
C ARG A 158 30.34 17.95 -33.30
N ALA A 159 29.25 17.62 -33.97
CA ALA A 159 28.18 16.84 -33.38
C ALA A 159 28.65 15.44 -32.93
N THR A 160 29.52 14.80 -33.75
CA THR A 160 30.14 13.50 -33.39
C THR A 160 30.99 13.61 -32.10
N ILE A 161 31.85 14.64 -32.01
CA ILE A 161 32.66 14.92 -30.82
C ILE A 161 31.78 15.17 -29.60
N GLN A 162 30.69 15.91 -29.74
CA GLN A 162 29.74 16.17 -28.66
C GLN A 162 29.09 14.87 -28.17
N ARG A 163 28.66 13.99 -29.06
CA ARG A 163 28.05 12.71 -28.75
C ARG A 163 29.04 11.74 -28.08
N LYS A 164 30.36 11.85 -28.33
CA LYS A 164 31.40 11.11 -27.62
C LYS A 164 31.69 11.64 -26.22
N THR A 165 31.12 12.80 -25.85
CA THR A 165 31.16 13.35 -24.50
C THR A 165 29.84 13.05 -23.80
N ILE A 166 29.80 11.99 -22.99
CA ILE A 166 28.59 11.50 -22.35
C ILE A 166 28.29 12.33 -21.11
N ARG A 167 27.10 12.91 -21.06
CA ARG A 167 26.66 13.82 -19.99
C ARG A 167 25.45 13.30 -19.26
N ALA A 168 25.26 13.79 -18.03
CA ALA A 168 24.05 13.55 -17.25
C ALA A 168 22.84 14.24 -17.89
N PRO A 169 21.77 13.52 -18.28
CA PRO A 169 20.58 14.09 -18.90
C PRO A 169 19.68 14.85 -17.93
N PHE A 170 19.85 14.68 -16.65
CA PHE A 170 19.16 15.37 -15.54
C PHE A 170 19.99 15.25 -14.26
N SER A 171 19.66 16.08 -13.26
CA SER A 171 20.31 16.02 -11.94
C SER A 171 19.79 14.84 -11.14
N GLY A 172 20.70 14.06 -10.52
CA GLY A 172 20.34 12.87 -9.75
C GLY A 172 21.55 12.21 -9.07
N VAL A 173 21.33 11.02 -8.54
CA VAL A 173 22.35 10.19 -7.91
C VAL A 173 22.78 9.10 -8.88
N LEU A 174 24.06 8.96 -9.05
CA LEU A 174 24.70 7.94 -9.89
C LEU A 174 24.77 6.60 -9.14
N GLY A 175 24.51 5.53 -9.84
CA GLY A 175 24.68 4.17 -9.33
C GLY A 175 26.12 3.69 -9.36
N ILE A 176 26.30 2.38 -9.40
CA ILE A 176 27.60 1.74 -9.53
C ILE A 176 28.07 1.85 -10.98
N ARG A 177 29.30 2.30 -11.15
CA ARG A 177 29.96 2.43 -12.45
C ARG A 177 30.14 1.05 -13.13
N GLN A 178 29.78 0.97 -14.41
CA GLN A 178 29.83 -0.27 -15.19
C GLN A 178 30.93 -0.27 -16.27
N VAL A 179 31.75 0.77 -16.33
CA VAL A 179 32.79 0.95 -17.33
C VAL A 179 34.14 1.22 -16.70
N ASN A 180 35.25 0.90 -17.40
CA ASN A 180 36.60 1.13 -16.95
C ASN A 180 37.39 2.03 -17.93
N LEU A 181 38.39 2.73 -17.40
CA LEU A 181 39.31 3.50 -18.22
C LEU A 181 40.01 2.60 -19.23
N GLY A 182 40.12 3.04 -20.47
CA GLY A 182 40.71 2.25 -21.57
C GLY A 182 39.79 1.18 -22.15
N GLN A 183 38.60 0.98 -21.61
CA GLN A 183 37.63 0.01 -22.14
C GLN A 183 37.02 0.52 -23.44
N TYR A 184 36.90 -0.38 -24.43
CA TYR A 184 36.15 -0.13 -25.64
C TYR A 184 34.63 -0.29 -25.35
N LEU A 185 33.83 0.68 -25.72
CA LEU A 185 32.37 0.67 -25.65
C LEU A 185 31.79 0.61 -27.05
N SER A 186 30.72 -0.16 -27.20
CA SER A 186 29.85 -0.12 -28.38
C SER A 186 28.70 0.86 -28.15
N GLY A 187 28.02 1.28 -29.20
CA GLY A 187 26.76 2.03 -29.05
C GLY A 187 25.74 1.24 -28.23
N GLY A 188 25.11 1.88 -27.26
CA GLY A 188 24.18 1.25 -26.31
C GLY A 188 24.84 0.62 -25.08
N SER A 189 26.18 0.53 -24.97
CA SER A 189 26.85 0.00 -23.80
C SER A 189 26.51 0.79 -22.53
N PRO A 190 26.01 0.14 -21.45
CA PRO A 190 25.65 0.81 -20.22
C PRO A 190 26.88 1.36 -19.50
N ILE A 191 26.76 2.55 -18.93
CA ILE A 191 27.83 3.25 -18.20
C ILE A 191 27.51 3.34 -16.72
N VAL A 192 26.35 3.89 -16.40
CA VAL A 192 25.89 4.09 -15.01
C VAL A 192 24.39 4.35 -14.98
N ALA A 193 23.71 3.84 -13.95
CA ALA A 193 22.33 4.22 -13.68
C ALA A 193 22.29 5.61 -13.04
N LEU A 194 21.42 6.50 -13.51
CA LEU A 194 21.17 7.81 -12.94
C LEU A 194 19.72 7.89 -12.47
N GLN A 195 19.49 8.25 -11.21
CA GLN A 195 18.19 8.26 -10.58
C GLN A 195 17.93 9.60 -9.88
N ALA A 196 16.81 10.25 -10.19
CA ALA A 196 16.33 11.40 -9.42
C ALA A 196 15.58 10.88 -8.19
N LEU A 197 16.18 11.03 -7.00
CA LEU A 197 15.68 10.46 -5.76
C LEU A 197 14.84 11.44 -4.92
N ASN A 198 14.71 12.69 -5.33
CA ASN A 198 13.87 13.68 -4.65
C ASN A 198 13.22 14.63 -5.69
N PRO A 199 11.90 14.64 -5.77
CA PRO A 199 10.96 13.74 -5.10
C PRO A 199 11.00 12.30 -5.64
N VAL A 200 10.23 11.38 -5.01
CA VAL A 200 10.02 10.02 -5.51
C VAL A 200 8.54 9.76 -5.73
N TYR A 201 8.24 8.80 -6.58
CA TYR A 201 6.90 8.26 -6.75
C TYR A 201 6.72 6.98 -5.94
N VAL A 202 5.51 6.77 -5.47
CA VAL A 202 5.04 5.49 -4.94
C VAL A 202 3.85 5.06 -5.78
N ASN A 203 4.00 3.93 -6.46
CA ASN A 203 2.94 3.32 -7.23
C ASN A 203 2.31 2.20 -6.40
N PHE A 204 1.00 2.22 -6.24
CA PHE A 204 0.24 1.21 -5.51
C PHE A 204 -1.10 0.95 -6.18
N SER A 205 -1.65 -0.24 -5.95
CA SER A 205 -2.92 -0.65 -6.55
C SER A 205 -4.02 -0.65 -5.52
N ILE A 206 -5.20 -0.16 -5.92
CA ILE A 206 -6.41 -0.16 -5.10
C ILE A 206 -7.55 -0.85 -5.84
N PRO A 207 -8.51 -1.48 -5.13
CA PRO A 207 -9.70 -2.05 -5.75
C PRO A 207 -10.55 -0.98 -6.46
N GLN A 208 -11.12 -1.32 -7.62
CA GLN A 208 -11.96 -0.40 -8.40
C GLN A 208 -13.13 0.20 -7.60
N GLN A 209 -13.63 -0.52 -6.59
CA GLN A 209 -14.73 -0.04 -5.73
C GLN A 209 -14.35 1.21 -4.94
N ALA A 210 -13.06 1.38 -4.60
CA ALA A 210 -12.56 2.54 -3.87
C ALA A 210 -12.33 3.78 -4.76
N LEU A 211 -12.43 3.61 -6.09
CA LEU A 211 -12.20 4.70 -7.05
C LEU A 211 -13.16 5.88 -6.87
N ALA A 212 -14.42 5.61 -6.49
CA ALA A 212 -15.42 6.65 -6.29
C ALA A 212 -15.03 7.66 -5.19
N GLU A 213 -14.24 7.22 -4.22
CA GLU A 213 -13.81 8.01 -3.08
C GLU A 213 -12.40 8.59 -3.23
N LEU A 214 -11.65 8.16 -4.26
CA LEU A 214 -10.31 8.63 -4.54
C LEU A 214 -10.33 9.99 -5.25
N ARG A 215 -9.43 10.89 -4.82
CA ARG A 215 -9.23 12.20 -5.46
C ARG A 215 -7.73 12.48 -5.63
N VAL A 216 -7.37 13.06 -6.75
CA VAL A 216 -6.02 13.63 -6.95
C VAL A 216 -5.81 14.77 -5.93
N GLY A 217 -4.62 14.83 -5.34
CA GLY A 217 -4.27 15.75 -4.25
C GLY A 217 -4.50 15.19 -2.84
N GLN A 218 -5.15 14.04 -2.72
CA GLN A 218 -5.43 13.39 -1.43
C GLN A 218 -4.13 12.95 -0.74
N SER A 219 -4.10 13.09 0.59
CA SER A 219 -2.92 12.72 1.38
C SER A 219 -2.76 11.21 1.47
N VAL A 220 -1.54 10.75 1.24
CA VAL A 220 -1.12 9.36 1.39
C VAL A 220 -0.02 9.28 2.44
N ARG A 221 -0.17 8.37 3.37
CA ARG A 221 0.83 8.04 4.37
C ARG A 221 1.52 6.76 3.93
N VAL A 222 2.83 6.79 3.92
CA VAL A 222 3.68 5.68 3.45
C VAL A 222 4.60 5.26 4.57
N THR A 223 4.62 3.97 4.88
CA THR A 223 5.51 3.38 5.89
C THR A 223 6.39 2.32 5.26
N THR A 224 7.67 2.30 5.65
CA THR A 224 8.61 1.26 5.27
C THR A 224 8.62 0.16 6.33
N SER A 225 8.79 -1.10 5.91
CA SER A 225 8.84 -2.24 6.84
C SER A 225 10.15 -2.32 7.63
N GLU A 226 11.16 -1.53 7.28
CA GLU A 226 12.48 -1.58 7.88
C GLU A 226 12.58 -0.69 9.13
N ASN A 227 13.15 -1.24 10.21
CA ASN A 227 13.60 -0.54 11.43
C ASN A 227 12.66 0.53 12.02
N GLY A 228 11.52 0.11 12.54
CA GLY A 228 10.65 0.97 13.35
C GLY A 228 9.74 1.92 12.56
N GLY A 229 9.56 1.67 11.24
CA GLY A 229 8.48 2.27 10.46
C GLY A 229 8.63 3.77 10.26
N ASN A 230 9.65 4.20 9.51
CA ASN A 230 9.68 5.60 9.07
C ASN A 230 8.41 5.93 8.30
N GLU A 231 7.73 6.97 8.73
CA GLU A 231 6.50 7.44 8.13
C GLU A 231 6.80 8.63 7.21
N PHE A 232 6.35 8.53 5.96
CA PHE A 232 6.45 9.57 4.96
C PHE A 232 5.05 10.00 4.53
N THR A 233 4.86 11.28 4.32
CA THR A 233 3.58 11.81 3.83
C THR A 233 3.77 12.32 2.41
N GLY A 234 2.86 11.93 1.53
CA GLY A 234 2.79 12.38 0.14
C GLY A 234 1.38 12.74 -0.28
N ARG A 235 1.22 12.95 -1.58
CA ARG A 235 -0.09 13.22 -2.19
C ARG A 235 -0.28 12.38 -3.43
N VAL A 236 -1.51 11.92 -3.66
CA VAL A 236 -1.91 11.32 -4.93
C VAL A 236 -1.73 12.34 -6.05
N THR A 237 -0.95 11.99 -7.06
CA THR A 237 -0.67 12.84 -8.22
C THR A 237 -1.31 12.34 -9.50
N ALA A 238 -1.51 11.03 -9.61
CA ALA A 238 -2.15 10.44 -10.76
C ALA A 238 -2.92 9.16 -10.39
N VAL A 239 -3.93 8.89 -11.17
CA VAL A 239 -4.69 7.62 -11.15
C VAL A 239 -4.68 7.12 -12.59
N ASP A 240 -4.37 5.86 -12.78
CA ASP A 240 -4.35 5.27 -14.11
C ASP A 240 -5.75 5.37 -14.75
N SER A 241 -5.79 5.46 -16.07
CA SER A 241 -7.03 5.49 -16.86
C SER A 241 -7.60 4.11 -17.13
N VAL A 242 -6.81 3.04 -16.87
CA VAL A 242 -7.17 1.66 -17.18
C VAL A 242 -7.20 0.84 -15.89
N ILE A 243 -8.26 0.04 -15.74
CA ILE A 243 -8.40 -0.94 -14.68
C ILE A 243 -7.81 -2.26 -15.18
N ASP A 244 -6.97 -2.88 -14.37
CA ASP A 244 -6.45 -4.22 -14.65
C ASP A 244 -7.60 -5.24 -14.61
N GLU A 245 -7.88 -5.87 -15.73
CA GLU A 245 -9.02 -6.78 -15.89
C GLU A 245 -8.87 -8.05 -15.06
N ALA A 246 -7.65 -8.52 -14.84
CA ALA A 246 -7.38 -9.76 -14.11
C ALA A 246 -7.56 -9.58 -12.61
N THR A 247 -7.08 -8.46 -12.07
CA THR A 247 -7.07 -8.19 -10.62
C THR A 247 -8.21 -7.28 -10.17
N ARG A 248 -8.89 -6.60 -11.10
CA ARG A 248 -9.91 -5.57 -10.82
C ARG A 248 -9.37 -4.42 -9.97
N ASN A 249 -8.08 -4.16 -10.07
CA ASN A 249 -7.41 -3.05 -9.40
C ASN A 249 -7.07 -1.93 -10.37
N ILE A 250 -6.95 -0.71 -9.82
CA ILE A 250 -6.46 0.45 -10.55
C ILE A 250 -5.14 0.92 -9.94
N GLN A 251 -4.21 1.31 -10.78
CA GLN A 251 -2.93 1.87 -10.32
C GLN A 251 -3.08 3.34 -9.92
N VAL A 252 -2.48 3.66 -8.79
CA VAL A 252 -2.44 5.02 -8.23
C VAL A 252 -0.98 5.40 -7.99
N GLN A 253 -0.64 6.63 -8.34
CA GLN A 253 0.68 7.19 -8.11
C GLN A 253 0.58 8.32 -7.10
N ALA A 254 1.44 8.26 -6.09
CA ALA A 254 1.64 9.35 -5.13
C ALA A 254 3.05 9.91 -5.24
N THR A 255 3.19 11.23 -5.04
CA THR A 255 4.49 11.91 -4.99
C THR A 255 4.85 12.21 -3.54
N LEU A 256 6.08 11.85 -3.17
CA LEU A 256 6.63 12.03 -1.83
C LEU A 256 7.94 12.83 -1.91
N ALA A 257 8.13 13.74 -0.95
CA ALA A 257 9.43 14.38 -0.73
C ALA A 257 10.39 13.36 -0.07
N ASN A 258 11.64 13.31 -0.55
CA ASN A 258 12.66 12.39 -0.08
C ASN A 258 14.03 13.07 0.04
N PRO A 259 14.16 14.16 0.84
CA PRO A 259 15.38 14.94 0.90
C PRO A 259 16.58 14.16 1.47
N GLU A 260 16.32 13.20 2.33
CA GLU A 260 17.36 12.36 2.94
C GLU A 260 17.67 11.08 2.14
N HIS A 261 17.04 10.90 0.97
CA HIS A 261 17.21 9.73 0.08
C HIS A 261 16.97 8.38 0.78
N LYS A 262 16.12 8.37 1.82
CA LYS A 262 15.75 7.14 2.57
C LYS A 262 14.89 6.20 1.74
N LEU A 263 14.02 6.75 0.90
CA LEU A 263 13.23 5.98 -0.06
C LEU A 263 14.07 5.74 -1.32
N ARG A 264 14.29 4.47 -1.65
CA ARG A 264 15.03 4.09 -2.87
C ARG A 264 14.11 3.37 -3.84
N PRO A 265 14.25 3.61 -5.14
CA PRO A 265 13.51 2.88 -6.17
C PRO A 265 13.68 1.37 -5.99
N GLY A 266 12.56 0.63 -6.12
CA GLY A 266 12.50 -0.80 -5.87
C GLY A 266 12.11 -1.21 -4.45
N MET A 267 12.08 -0.30 -3.47
CA MET A 267 11.58 -0.59 -2.13
C MET A 267 10.07 -0.83 -2.15
N PHE A 268 9.63 -1.84 -1.38
CA PHE A 268 8.21 -2.04 -1.06
C PHE A 268 7.82 -1.21 0.17
N VAL A 269 6.64 -0.63 0.09
CA VAL A 269 6.12 0.24 1.15
C VAL A 269 4.64 -0.05 1.40
N GLN A 270 4.20 0.14 2.62
CA GLN A 270 2.78 0.13 2.96
C GLN A 270 2.23 1.54 2.80
N THR A 271 1.15 1.67 2.07
CA THR A 271 0.46 2.94 1.86
C THR A 271 -0.86 2.94 2.61
N LYS A 272 -1.13 4.02 3.33
CA LYS A 272 -2.44 4.31 3.94
C LYS A 272 -3.02 5.54 3.28
N LEU A 273 -4.11 5.34 2.59
CA LEU A 273 -4.86 6.39 1.94
C LEU A 273 -6.08 6.70 2.80
N ALA A 274 -6.26 7.95 3.20
CA ALA A 274 -7.49 8.38 3.85
C ALA A 274 -8.58 8.49 2.77
N VAL A 275 -9.48 7.52 2.69
CA VAL A 275 -10.54 7.46 1.68
C VAL A 275 -11.87 7.73 2.36
N GLY A 276 -12.64 8.67 1.83
CA GLY A 276 -13.95 9.01 2.39
C GLY A 276 -13.90 9.84 3.68
N GLY A 277 -15.06 10.02 4.28
CA GLY A 277 -15.23 10.63 5.61
C GLY A 277 -14.95 9.62 6.72
N SER A 278 -14.93 10.09 7.97
CA SER A 278 -14.94 9.19 9.12
C SER A 278 -16.27 8.45 9.20
N ALA A 279 -16.19 7.12 9.28
CA ALA A 279 -17.37 6.30 9.54
C ALA A 279 -17.65 6.28 11.07
N SER A 280 -18.89 6.53 11.44
CA SER A 280 -19.32 6.34 12.82
C SER A 280 -19.52 4.85 13.06
N VAL A 281 -18.69 4.25 13.90
CA VAL A 281 -18.70 2.82 14.22
C VAL A 281 -18.80 2.61 15.72
N ILE A 282 -19.29 1.46 16.14
CA ILE A 282 -19.18 1.02 17.52
C ILE A 282 -17.88 0.24 17.66
N ALA A 283 -16.94 0.76 18.44
CA ALA A 283 -15.66 0.12 18.71
C ALA A 283 -15.81 -0.81 19.93
N LEU A 284 -15.53 -2.09 19.75
CA LEU A 284 -15.51 -3.07 20.84
C LEU A 284 -14.16 -3.77 20.90
N PRO A 285 -13.68 -4.16 22.09
CA PRO A 285 -12.52 -5.04 22.20
C PRO A 285 -12.74 -6.33 21.41
N ALA A 286 -11.71 -6.83 20.73
CA ALA A 286 -11.79 -8.07 19.96
C ALA A 286 -12.25 -9.27 20.80
N SER A 287 -11.95 -9.25 22.11
CA SER A 287 -12.40 -10.26 23.09
C SER A 287 -13.91 -10.29 23.33
N ALA A 288 -14.63 -9.23 22.96
CA ALA A 288 -16.10 -9.18 23.05
C ALA A 288 -16.79 -9.95 21.93
N ILE A 289 -16.08 -10.21 20.81
CA ILE A 289 -16.64 -10.85 19.63
C ILE A 289 -16.50 -12.38 19.77
N SER A 290 -17.60 -13.08 19.65
CA SER A 290 -17.61 -14.56 19.55
C SER A 290 -17.70 -14.93 18.08
N TYR A 291 -16.60 -15.43 17.54
CA TYR A 291 -16.51 -15.91 16.15
C TYR A 291 -17.04 -17.34 16.05
N ALA A 292 -18.02 -17.57 15.21
CA ALA A 292 -18.58 -18.90 14.98
C ALA A 292 -18.84 -19.14 13.48
N PRO A 293 -18.80 -20.40 13.00
CA PRO A 293 -19.04 -20.69 11.58
C PRO A 293 -20.39 -20.22 11.04
N TYR A 294 -21.37 -20.04 11.93
CA TYR A 294 -22.74 -19.60 11.61
C TYR A 294 -22.93 -18.08 11.76
N GLY A 295 -21.89 -17.34 12.14
CA GLY A 295 -21.89 -15.89 12.24
C GLY A 295 -21.25 -15.36 13.50
N ASP A 296 -20.77 -14.13 13.42
CA ASP A 296 -20.17 -13.40 14.54
C ASP A 296 -21.24 -12.87 15.47
N SER A 297 -21.03 -12.94 16.77
CA SER A 297 -22.02 -12.52 17.78
C SER A 297 -21.34 -11.87 18.97
N VAL A 298 -22.11 -11.08 19.70
CA VAL A 298 -21.75 -10.51 20.99
C VAL A 298 -22.82 -10.86 22.02
N PHE A 299 -22.48 -10.77 23.29
CA PHE A 299 -23.43 -10.90 24.38
C PHE A 299 -23.74 -9.51 24.95
N VAL A 300 -25.00 -9.10 24.79
CA VAL A 300 -25.52 -7.83 25.34
C VAL A 300 -26.20 -8.12 26.67
N VAL A 301 -25.82 -7.38 27.70
CA VAL A 301 -26.46 -7.47 29.04
C VAL A 301 -27.83 -6.80 28.97
N ALA A 302 -28.83 -7.50 29.45
CA ALA A 302 -30.21 -7.02 29.50
C ALA A 302 -30.94 -7.57 30.74
N ASP A 303 -31.96 -6.85 31.14
CA ASP A 303 -32.88 -7.34 32.17
C ASP A 303 -33.84 -8.35 31.53
N LEU A 304 -33.72 -9.59 31.93
CA LEU A 304 -34.50 -10.73 31.45
C LEU A 304 -35.48 -11.19 32.52
N GLN A 305 -36.53 -11.85 32.10
CA GLN A 305 -37.49 -12.47 33.01
C GLN A 305 -37.32 -13.99 33.03
N SER A 306 -37.17 -14.55 34.24
CA SER A 306 -37.18 -15.98 34.45
C SER A 306 -38.58 -16.56 34.17
N ALA A 307 -38.66 -17.87 33.97
CA ALA A 307 -39.93 -18.59 33.83
C ALA A 307 -40.91 -18.38 35.00
N ASN A 308 -40.38 -17.97 36.16
CA ASN A 308 -41.15 -17.66 37.36
C ASN A 308 -41.56 -16.19 37.49
N GLY A 309 -41.32 -15.37 36.44
CA GLY A 309 -41.66 -13.93 36.42
C GLY A 309 -40.67 -13.04 37.17
N GLN A 310 -39.60 -13.57 37.75
CA GLN A 310 -38.58 -12.78 38.45
C GLN A 310 -37.66 -12.13 37.42
N ALA A 311 -37.43 -10.81 37.51
CA ALA A 311 -36.42 -10.15 36.72
C ALA A 311 -35.01 -10.48 37.18
N TYR A 312 -34.12 -10.78 36.26
CA TYR A 312 -32.73 -10.99 36.53
C TYR A 312 -31.84 -10.35 35.45
N ARG A 313 -30.62 -10.01 35.80
CA ARG A 313 -29.64 -9.49 34.86
C ARG A 313 -29.00 -10.65 34.10
N GLY A 314 -29.24 -10.73 32.82
CA GLY A 314 -28.76 -11.82 31.97
C GLY A 314 -28.20 -11.29 30.65
N VAL A 315 -27.76 -12.21 29.80
CA VAL A 315 -27.20 -11.86 28.50
C VAL A 315 -28.06 -12.38 27.37
N ARG A 316 -28.14 -11.58 26.31
CA ARG A 316 -28.76 -11.95 25.05
C ARG A 316 -27.66 -12.02 23.99
N GLN A 317 -27.55 -13.16 23.33
CA GLN A 317 -26.68 -13.32 22.18
C GLN A 317 -27.27 -12.53 21.00
N GLN A 318 -26.46 -11.67 20.41
CA GLN A 318 -26.87 -10.82 19.30
C GLN A 318 -25.85 -10.97 18.17
N PHE A 319 -26.32 -11.35 16.98
CA PHE A 319 -25.47 -11.43 15.81
C PHE A 319 -25.07 -10.05 15.36
N VAL A 320 -23.81 -9.92 14.98
CA VAL A 320 -23.19 -8.67 14.58
C VAL A 320 -22.50 -8.80 13.23
N ARG A 321 -22.41 -7.69 12.53
CA ARG A 321 -21.54 -7.59 11.36
C ARG A 321 -20.31 -6.81 11.76
N VAL A 322 -19.17 -7.48 11.76
CA VAL A 322 -17.88 -6.87 12.06
C VAL A 322 -17.29 -6.19 10.83
N GLY A 323 -16.49 -5.16 11.05
CA GLY A 323 -15.77 -4.40 10.03
C GLY A 323 -14.27 -4.46 10.23
N ALA A 324 -13.59 -3.34 10.00
CA ALA A 324 -12.15 -3.24 10.19
C ALA A 324 -11.74 -3.38 11.66
N SER A 325 -10.52 -3.85 11.90
CA SER A 325 -9.88 -3.87 13.23
C SER A 325 -8.79 -2.80 13.32
N ARG A 326 -8.61 -2.24 14.54
CA ARG A 326 -7.58 -1.25 14.84
C ARG A 326 -6.97 -1.57 16.21
N GLY A 327 -5.78 -2.14 16.21
CA GLY A 327 -5.17 -2.66 17.43
C GLY A 327 -6.03 -3.77 18.04
N ASP A 328 -6.41 -3.61 19.33
CA ASP A 328 -7.27 -4.54 20.05
C ASP A 328 -8.76 -4.31 19.81
N GLN A 329 -9.12 -3.28 19.05
CA GLN A 329 -10.49 -2.89 18.77
C GLN A 329 -11.00 -3.44 17.43
N VAL A 330 -12.28 -3.78 17.38
CA VAL A 330 -13.00 -4.21 16.18
C VAL A 330 -14.22 -3.31 16.00
N ALA A 331 -14.39 -2.79 14.80
CA ALA A 331 -15.55 -2.02 14.42
C ALA A 331 -16.77 -2.94 14.25
N VAL A 332 -17.87 -2.64 14.93
CA VAL A 332 -19.16 -3.29 14.72
C VAL A 332 -20.01 -2.38 13.85
N LEU A 333 -20.35 -2.86 12.65
CA LEU A 333 -21.10 -2.12 11.63
C LEU A 333 -22.61 -2.18 11.85
N SER A 334 -23.10 -3.30 12.41
CA SER A 334 -24.51 -3.51 12.72
C SER A 334 -24.68 -4.60 13.76
N GLY A 335 -25.82 -4.56 14.46
CA GLY A 335 -26.19 -5.55 15.45
C GLY A 335 -26.09 -5.07 16.91
N VAL A 336 -25.38 -3.99 17.21
CA VAL A 336 -25.28 -3.36 18.53
C VAL A 336 -25.69 -1.91 18.42
N LYS A 337 -26.27 -1.35 19.46
CA LYS A 337 -26.61 0.09 19.53
C LYS A 337 -25.60 0.81 20.42
N PRO A 338 -25.34 2.12 20.13
CA PRO A 338 -24.58 2.94 21.06
C PRO A 338 -25.20 2.93 22.45
N GLY A 339 -24.40 2.70 23.49
CA GLY A 339 -24.87 2.63 24.85
C GLY A 339 -25.30 1.24 25.34
N ASP A 340 -25.35 0.23 24.47
CA ASP A 340 -25.56 -1.17 24.90
C ASP A 340 -24.39 -1.63 25.78
N GLU A 341 -24.70 -2.34 26.85
CA GLU A 341 -23.70 -2.97 27.72
C GLU A 341 -23.31 -4.33 27.15
N VAL A 342 -22.07 -4.46 26.68
CA VAL A 342 -21.55 -5.65 25.99
C VAL A 342 -20.52 -6.37 26.86
N VAL A 343 -20.60 -7.71 26.91
CA VAL A 343 -19.62 -8.55 27.62
C VAL A 343 -18.31 -8.55 26.83
N THR A 344 -17.20 -8.27 27.54
CA THR A 344 -15.86 -8.21 26.94
C THR A 344 -14.97 -9.40 27.31
N SER A 345 -15.27 -10.10 28.40
CA SER A 345 -14.53 -11.31 28.81
C SER A 345 -15.47 -12.32 29.46
N GLY A 346 -15.14 -13.62 29.32
CA GLY A 346 -15.96 -14.72 29.82
C GLY A 346 -17.04 -15.19 28.82
N THR A 347 -17.02 -14.70 27.58
CA THR A 347 -18.00 -15.03 26.53
C THR A 347 -18.14 -16.53 26.27
N PHE A 348 -17.06 -17.32 26.42
CA PHE A 348 -17.03 -18.77 26.18
C PHE A 348 -17.87 -19.61 27.16
N LYS A 349 -18.23 -19.04 28.34
CA LYS A 349 -19.07 -19.68 29.34
C LYS A 349 -20.56 -19.38 29.14
N LEU A 350 -20.87 -18.38 28.34
CA LEU A 350 -22.20 -17.83 28.22
C LEU A 350 -23.05 -18.55 27.17
N ARG A 351 -24.32 -18.65 27.48
CA ARG A 351 -25.38 -19.02 26.53
C ARG A 351 -26.45 -17.93 26.54
N ASN A 352 -27.24 -17.91 25.51
CA ASN A 352 -28.38 -16.97 25.47
C ASN A 352 -29.27 -17.18 26.69
N GLY A 353 -29.52 -16.13 27.48
CA GLY A 353 -30.28 -16.16 28.71
C GLY A 353 -29.49 -16.48 29.97
N SER A 354 -28.17 -16.67 29.91
CA SER A 354 -27.34 -16.89 31.11
C SER A 354 -27.39 -15.69 32.04
N ALA A 355 -27.58 -15.95 33.36
CA ALA A 355 -27.48 -14.92 34.37
C ALA A 355 -26.04 -14.47 34.58
N VAL A 356 -25.81 -13.17 34.70
CA VAL A 356 -24.46 -12.59 34.80
C VAL A 356 -24.35 -11.55 35.91
N VAL A 357 -23.12 -11.45 36.46
CA VAL A 357 -22.71 -10.34 37.34
C VAL A 357 -21.51 -9.66 36.75
N ALA A 358 -21.63 -8.35 36.47
CA ALA A 358 -20.53 -7.56 35.98
C ALA A 358 -19.47 -7.34 37.05
N ASN A 359 -18.22 -7.71 36.73
CA ASN A 359 -17.05 -7.47 37.58
C ASN A 359 -15.93 -6.83 36.72
N ASN A 360 -15.89 -5.51 36.70
CA ASN A 360 -14.98 -4.72 35.84
C ASN A 360 -13.64 -4.36 36.53
N ARG A 361 -13.19 -5.15 37.54
CA ARG A 361 -11.91 -4.91 38.22
C ARG A 361 -10.70 -5.12 37.31
N VAL A 362 -10.79 -6.06 36.38
CA VAL A 362 -9.78 -6.34 35.38
C VAL A 362 -10.49 -6.39 34.03
N GLN A 363 -10.17 -5.46 33.15
CA GLN A 363 -10.75 -5.41 31.82
C GLN A 363 -9.73 -5.88 30.76
N PRO A 364 -10.16 -6.52 29.66
CA PRO A 364 -9.31 -6.78 28.52
C PRO A 364 -8.75 -5.48 27.94
N SER A 365 -7.60 -5.57 27.27
CA SER A 365 -7.04 -4.43 26.54
C SER A 365 -8.00 -3.94 25.46
N ASP A 366 -8.16 -2.62 25.37
CA ASP A 366 -8.99 -1.91 24.39
C ASP A 366 -8.16 -0.79 23.70
N SER A 367 -6.87 -1.07 23.48
CA SER A 367 -5.96 -0.08 22.92
C SER A 367 -6.04 -0.05 21.40
N PRO A 368 -6.23 1.11 20.76
CA PRO A 368 -6.11 1.27 19.32
C PRO A 368 -4.67 1.07 18.81
N THR A 369 -3.67 1.13 19.71
CA THR A 369 -2.24 0.94 19.43
C THR A 369 -1.61 0.13 20.55
N PRO A 370 -1.87 -1.19 20.63
CA PRO A 370 -1.32 -2.03 21.70
C PRO A 370 0.20 -2.05 21.60
N ARG A 371 0.87 -1.93 22.76
CA ARG A 371 2.30 -2.19 22.88
C ARG A 371 2.48 -3.64 23.30
N VAL A 372 3.26 -4.36 22.54
CA VAL A 372 3.70 -5.71 22.94
C VAL A 372 4.69 -5.52 24.10
N GLU A 373 4.26 -5.83 25.32
CA GLU A 373 5.18 -5.98 26.46
C GLU A 373 5.70 -7.42 26.42
N ASP A 374 6.97 -7.57 26.08
CA ASP A 374 7.68 -8.84 26.27
C ASP A 374 7.73 -9.13 27.78
N ARG A 375 6.99 -10.15 28.21
CA ARG A 375 7.05 -10.70 29.57
C ARG A 375 7.94 -11.93 29.61
#